data_346efb99bba492922d5dde1d4a2dd311
#
_entry.id   346efb99bba492922d5dde1d4a2dd311
#
_cell.length_a   1.000
_cell.length_b   1.000
_cell.length_c   1.000
_cell.angle_alpha   90.00
_cell.angle_beta   90.00
_cell.angle_gamma   90.00
#
_symmetry.space_group_name_H-M   'P 1'
#
loop_
_entity.id
_entity.type
_entity.pdbx_description
1 polymer ?
#
loop_
_entity_poly.entity_id
_entity_poly.type
_entity_poly.pdbx_seq_one_letter_code
_entity_poly.pdbx_strand_id
1 'polypeptide(L)'
;MAGTDGGNFDWSEEEYRQDEELYYLLFNKDYENLERRFGSYLDSYAAGKITAETLSHRFDRFRRALGLGLQFNEWISAYPKSYAARLARGIFRTASAWELRGSKYASETSDNQFQQFRDEIKKAQSDVEFSLSLFSRPIESYCYLIRISKSLSLGKERELLDAAIRIDPYAYYPRAEYLGSIIPKWGGSKSLMSEFIDASKKSQLDAKLMSRLESLYYYHLAEQASRDREYRVSSDYYLKSYRINGTPSVLKDSAKAAKDGGLAELAFSLYDELARKHPKYEHGFSNRGYLYEVYFKDYDKAVNDYLIASDLGDSWAQNRMGWLYMTGTHVKTDLVKAEKYLLMAVAQNNKTARENLDILNNLKKKTSP
;
A
#
# COMPACT_ATOMS: atom_id res chain seq x y z
N MET A 1 1.74 -4.19 -5.83
CA MET A 1 0.40 -3.68 -5.52
C MET A 1 0.52 -2.74 -4.35
N ALA A 2 0.19 -1.46 -4.56
CA ALA A 2 -0.14 -0.61 -3.44
C ALA A 2 -1.42 -1.22 -2.83
N GLY A 3 -1.36 -1.56 -1.54
CA GLY A 3 -2.52 -2.01 -0.80
C GLY A 3 -3.58 -0.93 -0.87
N THR A 4 -4.84 -1.33 -0.88
CA THR A 4 -6.02 -0.45 -0.86
C THR A 4 -6.13 0.37 0.43
N ASP A 5 -5.12 0.33 1.29
CA ASP A 5 -5.06 1.02 2.57
C ASP A 5 -4.22 2.29 2.46
N GLY A 6 -4.79 3.32 1.84
CA GLY A 6 -4.27 4.69 1.94
C GLY A 6 -4.53 5.34 3.31
N GLY A 7 -4.89 4.56 4.32
CA GLY A 7 -5.10 5.03 5.69
C GLY A 7 -3.97 4.56 6.60
N ASN A 8 -3.13 5.48 7.06
CA ASN A 8 -2.32 5.22 8.24
C ASN A 8 -3.27 4.95 9.42
N PHE A 9 -3.39 3.70 9.84
CA PHE A 9 -3.67 3.43 11.22
C PHE A 9 -2.41 3.81 11.99
N ASP A 10 -2.52 4.73 12.95
CA ASP A 10 -1.50 4.93 13.97
C ASP A 10 -1.48 3.68 14.86
N TRP A 11 -0.76 2.65 14.39
CA TRP A 11 -0.52 1.44 15.16
C TRP A 11 0.44 1.78 16.30
N SER A 12 0.07 1.38 17.49
CA SER A 12 0.98 1.44 18.64
C SER A 12 2.15 0.46 18.38
N GLU A 13 3.31 0.75 18.97
CA GLU A 13 4.46 -0.18 18.96
C GLU A 13 4.09 -1.58 19.47
N GLU A 14 3.10 -1.65 20.36
CA GLU A 14 2.58 -2.90 20.91
C GLU A 14 1.82 -3.70 19.86
N GLU A 15 0.97 -3.07 19.06
CA GLU A 15 0.25 -3.73 17.96
C GLU A 15 1.22 -4.24 16.89
N TYR A 16 2.27 -3.48 16.59
CA TYR A 16 3.30 -3.89 15.65
C TYR A 16 4.06 -5.13 16.15
N ARG A 17 4.41 -5.17 17.46
CA ARG A 17 5.07 -6.33 18.07
C ARG A 17 4.18 -7.58 18.07
N GLN A 18 2.88 -7.44 18.33
CA GLN A 18 1.94 -8.55 18.29
C GLN A 18 1.82 -9.17 16.89
N ASP A 19 1.88 -8.37 15.85
CA ASP A 19 1.85 -8.86 14.46
C ASP A 19 3.14 -9.58 14.07
N GLU A 20 4.29 -9.10 14.52
CA GLU A 20 5.56 -9.80 14.33
C GLU A 20 5.58 -11.14 15.06
N GLU A 21 5.04 -11.20 16.28
CA GLU A 21 4.90 -12.44 17.02
C GLU A 21 4.14 -13.52 16.23
N LEU A 22 3.02 -13.19 15.59
CA LEU A 22 2.25 -14.15 14.76
C LEU A 22 3.08 -14.73 13.61
N TYR A 23 3.92 -13.91 12.98
CA TYR A 23 4.83 -14.38 11.94
C TYR A 23 5.89 -15.33 12.50
N TYR A 24 6.49 -15.00 13.65
CA TYR A 24 7.50 -15.84 14.30
C TYR A 24 6.93 -17.17 14.80
N LEU A 25 5.71 -17.18 15.33
CA LEU A 25 5.02 -18.41 15.72
C LEU A 25 4.83 -19.34 14.51
N LEU A 26 4.38 -18.80 13.38
CA LEU A 26 4.25 -19.58 12.14
C LEU A 26 5.62 -20.07 11.64
N PHE A 27 6.62 -19.19 11.61
CA PHE A 27 7.98 -19.53 11.15
C PHE A 27 8.59 -20.65 11.98
N ASN A 28 8.44 -20.60 13.31
CA ASN A 28 8.95 -21.58 14.24
C ASN A 28 8.04 -22.81 14.41
N LYS A 29 6.93 -22.90 13.64
CA LYS A 29 5.96 -24.00 13.67
C LYS A 29 5.27 -24.17 15.04
N ASP A 30 5.15 -23.11 15.80
CA ASP A 30 4.45 -23.08 17.09
C ASP A 30 2.94 -22.91 16.87
N TYR A 31 2.33 -23.94 16.33
CA TYR A 31 0.92 -23.92 15.92
C TYR A 31 -0.04 -23.89 17.12
N GLU A 32 0.35 -24.42 18.26
CA GLU A 32 -0.45 -24.35 19.49
C GLU A 32 -0.62 -22.91 19.98
N ASN A 33 0.47 -22.15 20.03
CA ASN A 33 0.40 -20.75 20.38
C ASN A 33 -0.30 -19.90 19.31
N LEU A 34 -0.16 -20.23 18.01
CA LEU A 34 -0.95 -19.60 16.95
C LEU A 34 -2.46 -19.80 17.17
N GLU A 35 -2.91 -21.02 17.38
CA GLU A 35 -4.31 -21.34 17.65
C GLU A 35 -4.82 -20.57 18.89
N ARG A 36 -4.07 -20.60 19.97
CA ARG A 36 -4.44 -19.89 21.20
C ARG A 36 -4.58 -18.37 20.97
N ARG A 37 -3.66 -17.75 20.23
CA ARG A 37 -3.72 -16.31 19.89
C ARG A 37 -4.91 -15.99 19.02
N PHE A 38 -5.08 -16.71 17.92
CA PHE A 38 -6.23 -16.48 17.04
C PHE A 38 -7.56 -16.83 17.70
N GLY A 39 -7.65 -17.88 18.51
CA GLY A 39 -8.83 -18.18 19.31
C GLY A 39 -9.24 -17.00 20.17
N SER A 40 -8.29 -16.38 20.89
CA SER A 40 -8.54 -15.18 21.70
C SER A 40 -9.03 -13.99 20.86
N TYR A 41 -8.47 -13.76 19.66
CA TYR A 41 -8.94 -12.68 18.77
C TYR A 41 -10.35 -12.96 18.22
N LEU A 42 -10.63 -14.17 17.81
CA LEU A 42 -11.93 -14.58 17.29
C LEU A 42 -13.02 -14.50 18.35
N ASP A 43 -12.74 -14.93 19.57
CA ASP A 43 -13.64 -14.81 20.73
C ASP A 43 -13.90 -13.35 21.09
N SER A 44 -12.84 -12.54 21.09
CA SER A 44 -12.96 -11.10 21.35
C SER A 44 -13.79 -10.39 20.29
N TYR A 45 -13.63 -10.75 19.02
CA TYR A 45 -14.45 -10.22 17.93
C TYR A 45 -15.90 -10.71 18.01
N ALA A 46 -16.12 -11.99 18.28
CA ALA A 46 -17.47 -12.54 18.46
C ALA A 46 -18.20 -11.87 19.62
N ALA A 47 -17.50 -11.52 20.69
CA ALA A 47 -18.01 -10.81 21.87
C ALA A 47 -18.13 -9.28 21.66
N GLY A 48 -17.76 -8.74 20.50
CA GLY A 48 -17.77 -7.29 20.21
C GLY A 48 -16.73 -6.48 21.00
N LYS A 49 -15.70 -7.12 21.56
CA LYS A 49 -14.61 -6.45 22.31
C LYS A 49 -13.57 -5.84 21.39
N ILE A 50 -13.42 -6.37 20.18
CA ILE A 50 -12.59 -5.81 19.11
C ILE A 50 -13.42 -5.67 17.84
N THR A 51 -13.00 -4.78 16.93
CA THR A 51 -13.68 -4.53 15.66
C THR A 51 -13.25 -5.53 14.58
N ALA A 52 -14.01 -5.58 13.48
CA ALA A 52 -13.61 -6.33 12.27
C ALA A 52 -12.27 -5.82 11.72
N GLU A 53 -12.00 -4.51 11.80
CA GLU A 53 -10.75 -3.90 11.35
C GLU A 53 -9.56 -4.43 12.14
N THR A 54 -9.69 -4.51 13.47
CA THR A 54 -8.63 -5.06 14.34
C THR A 54 -8.35 -6.53 13.98
N LEU A 55 -9.41 -7.32 13.77
CA LEU A 55 -9.24 -8.74 13.37
C LEU A 55 -8.58 -8.88 11.99
N SER A 56 -9.04 -8.13 11.00
CA SER A 56 -8.47 -8.11 9.65
C SER A 56 -6.97 -7.85 9.67
N HIS A 57 -6.56 -6.89 10.50
CA HIS A 57 -5.15 -6.54 10.62
C HIS A 57 -4.28 -7.73 11.07
N ARG A 58 -4.76 -8.52 12.04
CA ARG A 58 -4.02 -9.71 12.51
C ARG A 58 -3.79 -10.74 11.39
N PHE A 59 -4.72 -10.86 10.47
CA PHE A 59 -4.57 -11.73 9.30
C PHE A 59 -3.70 -11.13 8.18
N ASP A 60 -3.62 -9.81 8.05
CA ASP A 60 -2.92 -9.14 6.94
C ASP A 60 -1.40 -9.45 6.94
N ARG A 61 -0.83 -9.79 8.09
CA ARG A 61 0.56 -10.22 8.23
C ARG A 61 0.90 -11.42 7.32
N PHE A 62 -0.02 -12.33 7.12
CA PHE A 62 0.20 -13.54 6.31
C PHE A 62 0.31 -13.26 4.80
N ARG A 63 -0.09 -12.09 4.34
CA ARG A 63 0.18 -11.64 2.95
C ARG A 63 1.68 -11.51 2.66
N ARG A 64 2.48 -11.24 3.68
CA ARG A 64 3.94 -11.06 3.58
C ARG A 64 4.73 -12.31 3.95
N ALA A 65 4.07 -13.40 4.32
CA ALA A 65 4.70 -14.66 4.73
C ALA A 65 5.13 -15.52 3.52
N LEU A 66 5.64 -14.87 2.46
CA LEU A 66 6.14 -15.54 1.26
C LEU A 66 7.26 -16.53 1.64
N GLY A 67 7.20 -17.74 1.08
CA GLY A 67 8.15 -18.82 1.43
C GLY A 67 7.71 -19.73 2.57
N LEU A 68 6.66 -19.40 3.34
CA LEU A 68 6.16 -20.22 4.45
C LEU A 68 5.01 -21.20 4.07
N GLY A 69 4.91 -21.57 2.79
CA GLY A 69 3.83 -22.44 2.31
C GLY A 69 3.74 -23.81 3.01
N LEU A 70 4.89 -24.39 3.39
CA LEU A 70 4.93 -25.64 4.13
C LEU A 70 4.35 -25.49 5.54
N GLN A 71 4.69 -24.41 6.25
CA GLN A 71 4.19 -24.14 7.59
C GLN A 71 2.67 -23.98 7.62
N PHE A 72 2.07 -23.32 6.62
CA PHE A 72 0.61 -23.27 6.52
C PHE A 72 -0.03 -24.64 6.30
N ASN A 73 0.59 -25.53 5.50
CA ASN A 73 0.10 -26.87 5.29
C ASN A 73 0.18 -27.71 6.57
N GLU A 74 1.30 -27.63 7.28
CA GLU A 74 1.50 -28.32 8.57
C GLU A 74 0.53 -27.78 9.63
N TRP A 75 0.30 -26.45 9.70
CA TRP A 75 -0.68 -25.86 10.62
C TRP A 75 -2.09 -26.43 10.38
N ILE A 76 -2.55 -26.46 9.11
CA ILE A 76 -3.85 -27.08 8.78
C ILE A 76 -3.87 -28.57 9.08
N SER A 77 -2.77 -29.30 8.90
CA SER A 77 -2.70 -30.72 9.23
C SER A 77 -2.83 -30.96 10.73
N ALA A 78 -2.21 -30.10 11.54
CA ALA A 78 -2.32 -30.17 13.01
C ALA A 78 -3.72 -29.74 13.51
N TYR A 79 -4.33 -28.74 12.85
CA TYR A 79 -5.62 -28.16 13.23
C TYR A 79 -6.60 -28.08 12.05
N PRO A 80 -7.15 -29.22 11.57
CA PRO A 80 -7.95 -29.27 10.34
C PRO A 80 -9.25 -28.45 10.36
N LYS A 81 -9.77 -28.17 11.56
CA LYS A 81 -10.98 -27.36 11.78
C LYS A 81 -10.68 -25.92 12.23
N SER A 82 -9.43 -25.46 12.11
CA SER A 82 -9.07 -24.10 12.44
C SER A 82 -9.54 -23.12 11.37
N TYR A 83 -10.38 -22.16 11.76
CA TYR A 83 -10.72 -21.00 10.95
C TYR A 83 -9.46 -20.21 10.59
N ALA A 84 -8.61 -19.94 11.58
CA ALA A 84 -7.42 -19.13 11.41
C ALA A 84 -6.43 -19.77 10.43
N ALA A 85 -6.13 -21.06 10.56
CA ALA A 85 -5.22 -21.77 9.68
C ALA A 85 -5.70 -21.77 8.22
N ARG A 86 -7.00 -22.03 8.01
CA ARG A 86 -7.61 -22.06 6.67
C ARG A 86 -7.59 -20.69 6.02
N LEU A 87 -8.05 -19.67 6.72
CA LEU A 87 -8.07 -18.29 6.21
C LEU A 87 -6.64 -17.80 5.96
N ALA A 88 -5.72 -17.99 6.91
CA ALA A 88 -4.32 -17.58 6.76
C ALA A 88 -3.64 -18.17 5.52
N ARG A 89 -3.85 -19.47 5.24
CA ARG A 89 -3.33 -20.09 4.01
C ARG A 89 -4.00 -19.54 2.75
N GLY A 90 -5.30 -19.27 2.78
CA GLY A 90 -6.00 -18.61 1.68
C GLY A 90 -5.45 -17.20 1.39
N ILE A 91 -5.15 -16.44 2.43
CA ILE A 91 -4.52 -15.12 2.34
C ILE A 91 -3.12 -15.22 1.73
N PHE A 92 -2.28 -16.09 2.26
CA PHE A 92 -0.94 -16.38 1.74
C PHE A 92 -0.98 -16.77 0.25
N ARG A 93 -1.86 -17.70 -0.13
CA ARG A 93 -2.02 -18.14 -1.53
C ARG A 93 -2.49 -17.03 -2.45
N THR A 94 -3.40 -16.18 -1.97
CA THR A 94 -3.83 -14.99 -2.74
C THR A 94 -2.64 -14.07 -3.01
N ALA A 95 -1.79 -13.82 -2.03
CA ALA A 95 -0.58 -13.00 -2.21
C ALA A 95 0.43 -13.69 -3.15
N SER A 96 0.69 -14.99 -2.95
CA SER A 96 1.59 -15.79 -3.80
C SER A 96 1.15 -15.82 -5.25
N ALA A 97 -0.15 -15.93 -5.52
CA ALA A 97 -0.68 -15.88 -6.89
C ALA A 97 -0.33 -14.56 -7.58
N TRP A 98 -0.47 -13.44 -6.89
CA TRP A 98 -0.11 -12.14 -7.46
C TRP A 98 1.40 -11.97 -7.69
N GLU A 99 2.25 -12.57 -6.85
CA GLU A 99 3.71 -12.64 -7.11
C GLU A 99 4.01 -13.46 -8.37
N LEU A 100 3.36 -14.61 -8.55
CA LEU A 100 3.52 -15.45 -9.75
C LEU A 100 3.11 -14.70 -11.03
N ARG A 101 2.05 -13.89 -10.96
CA ARG A 101 1.62 -13.05 -12.08
C ARG A 101 2.64 -11.93 -12.39
N GLY A 102 3.30 -11.41 -11.36
CA GLY A 102 4.20 -10.26 -11.45
C GLY A 102 3.47 -8.92 -11.60
N SER A 103 4.26 -7.85 -11.71
CA SER A 103 3.79 -6.45 -11.71
C SER A 103 3.49 -5.89 -13.11
N LYS A 104 3.80 -6.63 -14.18
CA LYS A 104 3.62 -6.18 -15.57
C LYS A 104 2.14 -6.00 -15.94
N TYR A 105 1.87 -5.23 -16.99
CA TYR A 105 0.53 -5.14 -17.58
C TYR A 105 0.04 -6.52 -18.08
N ALA A 106 -1.27 -6.68 -18.19
CA ALA A 106 -1.85 -7.94 -18.67
C ALA A 106 -1.33 -8.35 -20.05
N SER A 107 -1.13 -7.37 -20.95
CA SER A 107 -0.56 -7.58 -22.29
C SER A 107 0.91 -8.04 -22.30
N GLU A 108 1.61 -7.89 -21.19
CA GLU A 108 3.03 -8.25 -21.05
C GLU A 108 3.23 -9.48 -20.13
N THR A 109 2.14 -10.05 -19.61
CA THR A 109 2.13 -11.22 -18.74
C THR A 109 1.96 -12.46 -19.61
N SER A 110 2.84 -13.45 -19.48
CA SER A 110 2.77 -14.68 -20.27
C SER A 110 1.57 -15.55 -19.87
N ASP A 111 1.09 -16.38 -20.83
CA ASP A 111 0.00 -17.33 -20.57
C ASP A 111 0.31 -18.27 -19.41
N ASN A 112 1.57 -18.72 -19.29
CA ASN A 112 2.02 -19.56 -18.18
C ASN A 112 1.87 -18.84 -16.83
N GLN A 113 2.26 -17.56 -16.75
CA GLN A 113 2.07 -16.77 -15.51
C GLN A 113 0.59 -16.58 -15.18
N PHE A 114 -0.25 -16.35 -16.19
CA PHE A 114 -1.70 -16.29 -15.98
C PHE A 114 -2.29 -17.62 -15.53
N GLN A 115 -1.78 -18.75 -16.05
CA GLN A 115 -2.25 -20.07 -15.64
C GLN A 115 -1.86 -20.35 -14.18
N GLN A 116 -0.59 -20.13 -13.82
CA GLN A 116 -0.10 -20.28 -12.45
C GLN A 116 -0.87 -19.39 -11.47
N PHE A 117 -1.13 -18.13 -11.85
CA PHE A 117 -1.96 -17.22 -11.08
C PHE A 117 -3.35 -17.79 -10.83
N ARG A 118 -4.05 -18.24 -11.90
CA ARG A 118 -5.40 -18.80 -11.79
C ARG A 118 -5.46 -20.04 -10.93
N ASP A 119 -4.48 -20.93 -11.07
CA ASP A 119 -4.44 -22.17 -10.29
C ASP A 119 -4.22 -21.90 -8.80
N GLU A 120 -3.34 -20.97 -8.46
CA GLU A 120 -3.10 -20.62 -7.06
C GLU A 120 -4.26 -19.83 -6.43
N ILE A 121 -4.91 -18.92 -7.18
CA ILE A 121 -6.12 -18.24 -6.73
C ILE A 121 -7.28 -19.21 -6.49
N LYS A 122 -7.46 -20.26 -7.32
CA LYS A 122 -8.48 -21.30 -7.09
C LYS A 122 -8.22 -22.10 -5.82
N LYS A 123 -6.95 -22.41 -5.51
CA LYS A 123 -6.59 -23.05 -4.24
C LYS A 123 -6.86 -22.11 -3.06
N ALA A 124 -6.56 -20.82 -3.21
CA ALA A 124 -6.92 -19.82 -2.20
C ALA A 124 -8.44 -19.75 -1.99
N GLN A 125 -9.22 -19.74 -3.07
CA GLN A 125 -10.68 -19.77 -3.02
C GLN A 125 -11.20 -20.94 -2.18
N SER A 126 -10.72 -22.16 -2.45
CA SER A 126 -11.11 -23.37 -1.72
C SER A 126 -10.85 -23.24 -0.21
N ASP A 127 -9.69 -22.72 0.18
CA ASP A 127 -9.37 -22.53 1.61
C ASP A 127 -10.28 -21.48 2.26
N VAL A 128 -10.51 -20.35 1.59
CA VAL A 128 -11.33 -19.25 2.12
C VAL A 128 -12.82 -19.65 2.17
N GLU A 129 -13.34 -20.35 1.15
CA GLU A 129 -14.72 -20.86 1.16
C GLU A 129 -14.91 -21.88 2.30
N PHE A 130 -13.97 -22.78 2.51
CA PHE A 130 -14.04 -23.74 3.61
C PHE A 130 -14.04 -23.04 4.97
N SER A 131 -13.28 -21.96 5.13
CA SER A 131 -13.23 -21.18 6.38
C SER A 131 -14.60 -20.61 6.79
N LEU A 132 -15.50 -20.31 5.84
CA LEU A 132 -16.84 -19.80 6.12
C LEU A 132 -17.64 -20.70 7.07
N SER A 133 -17.43 -22.01 7.02
CA SER A 133 -18.12 -23.00 7.86
C SER A 133 -17.52 -23.17 9.26
N LEU A 134 -16.33 -22.58 9.50
CA LEU A 134 -15.55 -22.82 10.71
C LEU A 134 -15.70 -21.72 11.77
N PHE A 135 -16.33 -20.61 11.42
CA PHE A 135 -16.53 -19.49 12.34
C PHE A 135 -17.89 -18.81 12.08
N SER A 136 -18.58 -18.40 13.13
CA SER A 136 -19.93 -17.82 13.01
C SER A 136 -19.98 -16.40 12.43
N ARG A 137 -18.87 -15.65 12.49
CA ARG A 137 -18.74 -14.27 11.98
C ARG A 137 -17.54 -14.10 11.03
N PRO A 138 -17.49 -14.81 9.89
CA PRO A 138 -16.30 -14.94 9.04
C PRO A 138 -16.11 -13.72 8.12
N ILE A 139 -16.11 -12.50 8.67
CA ILE A 139 -16.06 -11.24 7.90
C ILE A 139 -14.82 -11.18 7.02
N GLU A 140 -13.65 -11.57 7.55
CA GLU A 140 -12.40 -11.53 6.80
C GLU A 140 -12.40 -12.51 5.62
N SER A 141 -13.06 -13.65 5.77
CA SER A 141 -13.25 -14.59 4.65
C SER A 141 -14.04 -13.95 3.51
N TYR A 142 -15.08 -13.19 3.81
CA TYR A 142 -15.85 -12.47 2.79
C TYR A 142 -15.00 -11.39 2.09
N CYS A 143 -14.15 -10.67 2.81
CA CYS A 143 -13.23 -9.70 2.21
C CYS A 143 -12.33 -10.37 1.17
N TYR A 144 -11.73 -11.51 1.52
CA TYR A 144 -10.88 -12.26 0.60
C TYR A 144 -11.66 -12.91 -0.55
N LEU A 145 -12.88 -13.37 -0.32
CA LEU A 145 -13.73 -13.88 -1.41
C LEU A 145 -14.12 -12.81 -2.42
N ILE A 146 -14.38 -11.56 -1.97
CA ILE A 146 -14.60 -10.42 -2.88
C ILE A 146 -13.35 -10.17 -3.74
N ARG A 147 -12.14 -10.17 -3.14
CA ARG A 147 -10.86 -10.04 -3.88
C ARG A 147 -10.67 -11.18 -4.88
N ILE A 148 -10.95 -12.41 -4.49
CA ILE A 148 -10.83 -13.60 -5.33
C ILE A 148 -11.84 -13.58 -6.46
N SER A 149 -13.11 -13.25 -6.17
CA SER A 149 -14.18 -13.10 -7.17
C SER A 149 -13.78 -12.10 -8.26
N LYS A 150 -13.32 -10.91 -7.86
CA LYS A 150 -12.76 -9.91 -8.79
C LYS A 150 -11.59 -10.47 -9.61
N SER A 151 -10.66 -11.17 -8.98
CA SER A 151 -9.46 -11.72 -9.64
C SER A 151 -9.76 -12.80 -10.68
N LEU A 152 -10.83 -13.57 -10.47
CA LEU A 152 -11.30 -14.62 -11.37
C LEU A 152 -12.47 -14.18 -12.25
N SER A 153 -12.93 -12.94 -12.13
CA SER A 153 -14.11 -12.39 -12.85
C SER A 153 -15.38 -13.23 -12.64
N LEU A 154 -15.65 -13.64 -11.38
CA LEU A 154 -16.80 -14.49 -11.07
C LEU A 154 -18.13 -13.74 -10.99
N GLY A 155 -18.10 -12.42 -10.82
CA GLY A 155 -19.30 -11.57 -10.72
C GLY A 155 -20.09 -11.75 -9.41
N LYS A 156 -19.46 -12.28 -8.34
CA LYS A 156 -20.10 -12.56 -7.05
C LYS A 156 -19.88 -11.48 -5.98
N GLU A 157 -19.18 -10.39 -6.33
CA GLU A 157 -18.71 -9.40 -5.36
C GLU A 157 -19.86 -8.78 -4.57
N ARG A 158 -21.00 -8.51 -5.22
CA ARG A 158 -22.18 -7.91 -4.58
C ARG A 158 -22.83 -8.90 -3.61
N GLU A 159 -23.02 -10.14 -4.01
CA GLU A 159 -23.58 -11.20 -3.17
C GLU A 159 -22.75 -11.41 -1.89
N LEU A 160 -21.42 -11.45 -2.07
CA LEU A 160 -20.47 -11.62 -0.96
C LEU A 160 -20.48 -10.42 -0.01
N LEU A 161 -20.57 -9.19 -0.54
CA LEU A 161 -20.74 -7.99 0.27
C LEU A 161 -22.02 -8.04 1.09
N ASP A 162 -23.15 -8.37 0.44
CA ASP A 162 -24.45 -8.44 1.12
C ASP A 162 -24.45 -9.50 2.22
N ALA A 163 -23.76 -10.63 2.02
CA ALA A 163 -23.58 -11.65 3.05
C ALA A 163 -22.72 -11.13 4.23
N ALA A 164 -21.64 -10.43 3.95
CA ALA A 164 -20.80 -9.82 4.99
C ALA A 164 -21.56 -8.78 5.82
N ILE A 165 -22.31 -7.89 5.17
CA ILE A 165 -23.08 -6.83 5.85
C ILE A 165 -24.19 -7.41 6.73
N ARG A 166 -24.81 -8.54 6.35
CA ARG A 166 -25.80 -9.22 7.21
C ARG A 166 -25.18 -9.72 8.52
N ILE A 167 -23.90 -10.10 8.52
CA ILE A 167 -23.18 -10.57 9.71
C ILE A 167 -22.69 -9.40 10.55
N ASP A 168 -22.13 -8.37 9.91
CA ASP A 168 -21.63 -7.18 10.57
C ASP A 168 -21.97 -5.91 9.74
N PRO A 169 -23.06 -5.23 10.06
CA PRO A 169 -23.47 -4.00 9.36
C PRO A 169 -22.46 -2.85 9.49
N TYR A 170 -21.57 -2.92 10.46
CA TYR A 170 -20.56 -1.89 10.72
C TYR A 170 -19.23 -2.17 10.02
N ALA A 171 -19.04 -3.35 9.39
CA ALA A 171 -17.79 -3.73 8.77
C ALA A 171 -17.40 -2.82 7.59
N TYR A 172 -16.22 -2.21 7.68
CA TYR A 172 -15.66 -1.33 6.65
C TYR A 172 -15.03 -2.11 5.49
N TYR A 173 -14.18 -3.10 5.78
CA TYR A 173 -13.35 -3.75 4.76
C TYR A 173 -14.13 -4.44 3.64
N PRO A 174 -15.24 -5.17 3.88
CA PRO A 174 -16.03 -5.72 2.78
C PRO A 174 -16.55 -4.63 1.81
N ARG A 175 -16.91 -3.45 2.36
CA ARG A 175 -17.33 -2.30 1.53
C ARG A 175 -16.17 -1.72 0.73
N ALA A 176 -15.00 -1.59 1.33
CA ALA A 176 -13.80 -1.10 0.66
C ALA A 176 -13.36 -2.06 -0.47
N GLU A 177 -13.39 -3.38 -0.22
CA GLU A 177 -13.09 -4.39 -1.24
C GLU A 177 -14.09 -4.38 -2.39
N TYR A 178 -15.38 -4.25 -2.07
CA TYR A 178 -16.42 -4.13 -3.10
C TYR A 178 -16.24 -2.85 -3.91
N LEU A 179 -16.01 -1.70 -3.28
CA LEU A 179 -15.74 -0.45 -4.00
C LEU A 179 -14.55 -0.62 -4.95
N GLY A 180 -13.48 -1.26 -4.49
CA GLY A 180 -12.31 -1.58 -5.33
C GLY A 180 -12.56 -2.61 -6.44
N SER A 181 -13.66 -3.36 -6.37
CA SER A 181 -14.05 -4.32 -7.43
C SER A 181 -14.89 -3.68 -8.54
N ILE A 182 -15.60 -2.59 -8.25
CA ILE A 182 -16.49 -1.90 -9.19
C ILE A 182 -15.89 -0.66 -9.86
N ILE A 183 -14.56 -0.49 -9.76
CA ILE A 183 -13.86 0.58 -10.49
C ILE A 183 -13.78 0.26 -12.00
N PRO A 184 -13.67 1.28 -12.88
CA PRO A 184 -13.63 1.07 -14.33
C PRO A 184 -12.57 0.05 -14.80
N LYS A 185 -11.41 0.02 -14.15
CA LYS A 185 -10.33 -0.95 -14.44
C LYS A 185 -10.78 -2.42 -14.35
N TRP A 186 -11.80 -2.71 -13.55
CA TRP A 186 -12.32 -4.06 -13.34
C TRP A 186 -13.72 -4.27 -13.95
N GLY A 187 -14.12 -3.40 -14.89
CA GLY A 187 -15.39 -3.50 -15.62
C GLY A 187 -16.56 -2.78 -14.94
N GLY A 188 -16.32 -2.08 -13.82
CA GLY A 188 -17.31 -1.20 -13.21
C GLY A 188 -17.39 0.18 -13.85
N SER A 189 -17.98 1.16 -13.15
CA SER A 189 -18.16 2.52 -13.66
C SER A 189 -18.15 3.56 -12.54
N LYS A 190 -17.87 4.83 -12.91
CA LYS A 190 -17.98 5.98 -11.98
C LYS A 190 -19.40 6.10 -11.39
N SER A 191 -20.44 5.82 -12.18
CA SER A 191 -21.86 5.82 -11.72
C SER A 191 -22.09 4.77 -10.64
N LEU A 192 -21.69 3.51 -10.92
CA LEU A 192 -21.85 2.40 -9.97
C LEU A 192 -21.12 2.67 -8.65
N MET A 193 -19.92 3.25 -8.72
CA MET A 193 -19.17 3.68 -7.52
C MET A 193 -19.93 4.75 -6.73
N SER A 194 -20.47 5.77 -7.42
CA SER A 194 -21.25 6.85 -6.78
C SER A 194 -22.51 6.32 -6.11
N GLU A 195 -23.28 5.50 -6.81
CA GLU A 195 -24.50 4.85 -6.29
C GLU A 195 -24.18 4.02 -5.04
N PHE A 196 -23.07 3.31 -5.05
CA PHE A 196 -22.63 2.52 -3.89
C PHE A 196 -22.27 3.40 -2.69
N ILE A 197 -21.58 4.54 -2.91
CA ILE A 197 -21.25 5.50 -1.85
C ILE A 197 -22.54 6.11 -1.26
N ASP A 198 -23.50 6.51 -2.10
CA ASP A 198 -24.75 7.09 -1.66
C ASP A 198 -25.61 6.07 -0.88
N ALA A 199 -25.60 4.81 -1.28
CA ALA A 199 -26.22 3.73 -0.52
C ALA A 199 -25.49 3.50 0.83
N SER A 200 -24.18 3.57 0.85
CA SER A 200 -23.36 3.40 2.06
C SER A 200 -23.60 4.52 3.08
N LYS A 201 -23.85 5.77 2.65
CA LYS A 201 -24.24 6.89 3.53
C LYS A 201 -25.54 6.65 4.29
N LYS A 202 -26.41 5.81 3.75
CA LYS A 202 -27.68 5.42 4.39
C LYS A 202 -27.55 4.18 5.28
N SER A 203 -26.35 3.58 5.34
CA SER A 203 -26.07 2.40 6.13
C SER A 203 -25.75 2.73 7.59
N GLN A 204 -25.54 1.71 8.41
CA GLN A 204 -25.15 1.85 9.83
C GLN A 204 -23.63 2.09 10.02
N LEU A 205 -22.87 2.32 8.93
CA LEU A 205 -21.45 2.62 9.04
C LEU A 205 -21.25 3.94 9.80
N ASP A 206 -20.34 3.95 10.78
CA ASP A 206 -20.07 5.17 11.54
C ASP A 206 -19.43 6.26 10.66
N ALA A 207 -19.50 7.52 11.13
CA ALA A 207 -19.05 8.68 10.36
C ALA A 207 -17.56 8.62 10.00
N LYS A 208 -16.71 8.07 10.88
CA LYS A 208 -15.27 7.95 10.63
C LYS A 208 -14.99 6.91 9.52
N LEU A 209 -15.65 5.76 9.60
CA LEU A 209 -15.50 4.69 8.60
C LEU A 209 -16.14 5.12 7.27
N MET A 210 -17.27 5.86 7.31
CA MET A 210 -17.85 6.42 6.10
C MET A 210 -16.92 7.44 5.44
N SER A 211 -16.28 8.32 6.20
CA SER A 211 -15.28 9.25 5.68
C SER A 211 -14.10 8.52 5.04
N ARG A 212 -13.64 7.41 5.61
CA ARG A 212 -12.60 6.56 5.00
C ARG A 212 -13.06 5.97 3.67
N LEU A 213 -14.29 5.47 3.60
CA LEU A 213 -14.86 4.90 2.37
C LEU A 213 -15.01 5.98 1.29
N GLU A 214 -15.45 7.17 1.65
CA GLU A 214 -15.58 8.31 0.74
C GLU A 214 -14.19 8.81 0.26
N SER A 215 -13.20 8.84 1.14
CA SER A 215 -11.81 9.13 0.76
C SER A 215 -11.29 8.11 -0.25
N LEU A 216 -11.52 6.82 -0.03
CA LEU A 216 -11.15 5.74 -0.96
C LEU A 216 -11.85 5.88 -2.32
N TYR A 217 -13.12 6.28 -2.33
CA TYR A 217 -13.86 6.56 -3.55
C TYR A 217 -13.17 7.66 -4.40
N TYR A 218 -12.84 8.80 -3.79
CA TYR A 218 -12.12 9.86 -4.51
C TYR A 218 -10.71 9.46 -4.92
N TYR A 219 -10.03 8.63 -4.13
CA TYR A 219 -8.75 8.06 -4.50
C TYR A 219 -8.84 7.23 -5.80
N HIS A 220 -9.85 6.36 -5.91
CA HIS A 220 -10.05 5.57 -7.13
C HIS A 220 -10.46 6.42 -8.34
N LEU A 221 -11.24 7.48 -8.15
CA LEU A 221 -11.53 8.44 -9.21
C LEU A 221 -10.25 9.15 -9.70
N ALA A 222 -9.38 9.53 -8.76
CA ALA A 222 -8.09 10.16 -9.07
C ALA A 222 -7.18 9.21 -9.87
N GLU A 223 -7.06 7.95 -9.46
CA GLU A 223 -6.30 6.94 -10.20
C GLU A 223 -6.83 6.75 -11.62
N GLN A 224 -8.15 6.76 -11.80
CA GLN A 224 -8.75 6.65 -13.13
C GLN A 224 -8.42 7.89 -13.98
N ALA A 225 -8.63 9.09 -13.46
CA ALA A 225 -8.30 10.33 -14.16
C ALA A 225 -6.80 10.41 -14.53
N SER A 226 -5.91 9.89 -13.65
CA SER A 226 -4.48 9.79 -13.94
C SER A 226 -4.19 8.85 -15.12
N ARG A 227 -4.85 7.71 -15.21
CA ARG A 227 -4.74 6.78 -16.35
C ARG A 227 -5.24 7.41 -17.63
N ASP A 228 -6.32 8.20 -17.55
CA ASP A 228 -6.92 8.92 -18.67
C ASP A 228 -6.10 10.18 -19.05
N ARG A 229 -5.01 10.46 -18.35
CA ARG A 229 -4.15 11.66 -18.47
C ARG A 229 -4.88 12.97 -18.18
N GLU A 230 -5.97 12.92 -17.45
CA GLU A 230 -6.71 14.07 -16.94
C GLU A 230 -6.05 14.58 -15.65
N TYR A 231 -4.78 14.98 -15.72
CA TYR A 231 -3.94 15.22 -14.55
C TYR A 231 -4.48 16.29 -13.59
N ARG A 232 -5.12 17.34 -14.11
CA ARG A 232 -5.76 18.36 -13.26
C ARG A 232 -6.89 17.74 -12.44
N VAL A 233 -7.77 17.00 -13.10
CA VAL A 233 -8.88 16.28 -12.46
C VAL A 233 -8.39 15.24 -11.46
N SER A 234 -7.33 14.52 -11.84
CA SER A 234 -6.66 13.56 -10.94
C SER A 234 -6.15 14.26 -9.67
N SER A 235 -5.44 15.38 -9.81
CA SER A 235 -4.95 16.17 -8.69
C SER A 235 -6.09 16.61 -7.78
N ASP A 236 -7.17 17.15 -8.33
CA ASP A 236 -8.33 17.63 -7.59
C ASP A 236 -9.02 16.49 -6.81
N TYR A 237 -9.16 15.30 -7.40
CA TYR A 237 -9.72 14.13 -6.72
C TYR A 237 -8.80 13.59 -5.60
N TYR A 238 -7.48 13.50 -5.83
CA TYR A 238 -6.54 13.13 -4.76
C TYR A 238 -6.59 14.15 -3.61
N LEU A 239 -6.63 15.46 -3.93
CA LEU A 239 -6.74 16.50 -2.92
C LEU A 239 -8.04 16.34 -2.11
N LYS A 240 -9.16 16.06 -2.78
CA LYS A 240 -10.45 15.82 -2.12
C LYS A 240 -10.37 14.58 -1.21
N SER A 241 -9.79 13.49 -1.68
CA SER A 241 -9.54 12.29 -0.87
C SER A 241 -8.72 12.64 0.39
N TYR A 242 -7.62 13.37 0.23
CA TYR A 242 -6.78 13.83 1.34
C TYR A 242 -7.55 14.70 2.34
N ARG A 243 -8.37 15.65 1.87
CA ARG A 243 -9.13 16.56 2.74
C ARG A 243 -10.18 15.83 3.58
N ILE A 244 -10.73 14.72 3.07
CA ILE A 244 -11.74 13.93 3.79
C ILE A 244 -11.08 13.07 4.88
N ASN A 245 -10.13 12.23 4.51
CA ASN A 245 -9.43 11.32 5.43
C ASN A 245 -8.18 10.71 4.78
N GLY A 246 -7.40 11.52 4.09
CA GLY A 246 -6.23 11.04 3.40
C GLY A 246 -4.94 11.16 4.20
N THR A 247 -3.96 10.34 3.82
CA THR A 247 -2.61 10.34 4.37
C THR A 247 -1.70 11.32 3.63
N PRO A 248 -0.50 11.65 4.18
CA PRO A 248 0.51 12.43 3.47
C PRO A 248 0.82 11.90 2.06
N SER A 249 0.77 10.57 1.88
CA SER A 249 0.96 9.93 0.58
C SER A 249 -0.07 10.38 -0.45
N VAL A 250 -1.34 10.51 -0.06
CA VAL A 250 -2.41 10.96 -0.98
C VAL A 250 -2.20 12.43 -1.39
N LEU A 251 -1.75 13.30 -0.47
CA LEU A 251 -1.41 14.68 -0.80
C LEU A 251 -0.21 14.74 -1.76
N LYS A 252 0.80 13.90 -1.54
CA LYS A 252 1.93 13.71 -2.48
C LYS A 252 1.44 13.28 -3.87
N ASP A 253 0.48 12.36 -3.94
CA ASP A 253 -0.05 11.88 -5.21
C ASP A 253 -0.85 12.98 -5.94
N SER A 254 -1.58 13.84 -5.20
CA SER A 254 -2.20 15.04 -5.75
C SER A 254 -1.16 15.98 -6.36
N ALA A 255 -0.10 16.30 -5.61
CA ALA A 255 0.98 17.17 -6.08
C ALA A 255 1.71 16.56 -7.29
N LYS A 256 1.94 15.25 -7.26
CA LYS A 256 2.53 14.52 -8.38
C LYS A 256 1.68 14.61 -9.64
N ALA A 257 0.38 14.39 -9.54
CA ALA A 257 -0.54 14.51 -10.67
C ALA A 257 -0.50 15.94 -11.26
N ALA A 258 -0.51 16.98 -10.43
CA ALA A 258 -0.36 18.35 -10.88
C ALA A 258 0.97 18.56 -11.62
N LYS A 259 2.08 18.03 -11.11
CA LYS A 259 3.41 18.10 -11.75
C LYS A 259 3.42 17.40 -13.10
N ASP A 260 2.88 16.18 -13.16
CA ASP A 260 2.83 15.37 -14.39
C ASP A 260 1.94 16.04 -15.47
N GLY A 261 0.97 16.86 -15.07
CA GLY A 261 0.15 17.70 -15.93
C GLY A 261 0.76 19.05 -16.30
N GLY A 262 2.01 19.33 -15.91
CA GLY A 262 2.67 20.60 -16.19
C GLY A 262 2.16 21.79 -15.37
N LEU A 263 1.40 21.55 -14.30
CA LEU A 263 0.81 22.58 -13.42
C LEU A 263 1.79 22.89 -12.28
N ALA A 264 2.92 23.52 -12.61
CA ALA A 264 4.06 23.69 -11.71
C ALA A 264 3.71 24.44 -10.42
N GLU A 265 2.96 25.55 -10.52
CA GLU A 265 2.55 26.37 -9.37
C GLU A 265 1.59 25.59 -8.44
N LEU A 266 0.66 24.82 -9.00
CA LEU A 266 -0.24 23.96 -8.23
C LEU A 266 0.57 22.87 -7.54
N ALA A 267 1.44 22.18 -8.26
CA ALA A 267 2.30 21.14 -7.69
C ALA A 267 3.17 21.71 -6.56
N PHE A 268 3.73 22.90 -6.74
CA PHE A 268 4.51 23.59 -5.71
C PHE A 268 3.67 23.87 -4.46
N SER A 269 2.49 24.45 -4.62
CA SER A 269 1.62 24.77 -3.48
C SER A 269 1.24 23.52 -2.67
N LEU A 270 1.02 22.40 -3.35
CA LEU A 270 0.66 21.12 -2.70
C LEU A 270 1.88 20.45 -2.01
N TYR A 271 3.07 20.50 -2.61
CA TYR A 271 4.29 20.02 -1.94
C TYR A 271 4.70 20.94 -0.78
N ASP A 272 4.46 22.24 -0.88
CA ASP A 272 4.67 23.18 0.23
C ASP A 272 3.71 22.87 1.39
N GLU A 273 2.43 22.63 1.09
CA GLU A 273 1.47 22.20 2.10
C GLU A 273 1.90 20.88 2.75
N LEU A 274 2.38 19.91 1.95
CA LEU A 274 2.86 18.62 2.44
C LEU A 274 4.05 18.79 3.39
N ALA A 275 5.06 19.58 3.02
CA ALA A 275 6.22 19.84 3.84
C ALA A 275 5.87 20.56 5.16
N ARG A 276 4.93 21.51 5.13
CA ARG A 276 4.49 22.23 6.32
C ARG A 276 3.63 21.41 7.27
N LYS A 277 2.69 20.62 6.73
CA LYS A 277 1.76 19.82 7.56
C LYS A 277 2.34 18.50 8.03
N HIS A 278 3.27 17.94 7.26
CA HIS A 278 3.87 16.65 7.50
C HIS A 278 5.41 16.75 7.44
N PRO A 279 6.05 17.50 8.36
CA PRO A 279 7.48 17.79 8.29
C PRO A 279 8.40 16.58 8.46
N LYS A 280 7.88 15.43 8.86
CA LYS A 280 8.61 14.15 8.92
C LYS A 280 8.46 13.32 7.65
N TYR A 281 7.65 13.77 6.67
CA TYR A 281 7.43 13.07 5.43
C TYR A 281 8.34 13.66 4.33
N GLU A 282 9.44 12.98 4.08
CA GLU A 282 10.58 13.41 3.27
C GLU A 282 10.21 13.86 1.85
N HIS A 283 9.20 13.22 1.26
CA HIS A 283 8.80 13.50 -0.13
C HIS A 283 8.20 14.90 -0.33
N GLY A 284 7.75 15.57 0.73
CA GLY A 284 7.34 16.98 0.65
C GLY A 284 8.51 17.87 0.26
N PHE A 285 9.65 17.69 0.91
CA PHE A 285 10.86 18.45 0.68
C PHE A 285 11.56 18.04 -0.62
N SER A 286 11.78 16.75 -0.87
CA SER A 286 12.50 16.31 -2.07
C SER A 286 11.82 16.76 -3.36
N ASN A 287 10.49 16.69 -3.44
CA ASN A 287 9.76 17.12 -4.63
C ASN A 287 9.62 18.65 -4.71
N ARG A 288 9.49 19.38 -3.58
CA ARG A 288 9.52 20.85 -3.59
C ARG A 288 10.88 21.37 -4.03
N GLY A 289 11.96 20.77 -3.52
CA GLY A 289 13.32 21.03 -3.95
C GLY A 289 13.52 20.83 -5.46
N TYR A 290 12.96 19.76 -6.01
CA TYR A 290 12.98 19.54 -7.45
C TYR A 290 12.27 20.66 -8.23
N LEU A 291 11.13 21.15 -7.75
CA LEU A 291 10.44 22.27 -8.41
C LEU A 291 11.24 23.57 -8.30
N TYR A 292 11.88 23.85 -7.15
CA TYR A 292 12.80 24.96 -7.02
C TYR A 292 13.93 24.89 -8.03
N GLU A 293 14.54 23.72 -8.20
CA GLU A 293 15.66 23.53 -9.13
C GLU A 293 15.23 23.66 -10.60
N VAL A 294 14.15 22.94 -10.99
CA VAL A 294 13.81 22.77 -12.41
C VAL A 294 12.93 23.88 -12.94
N TYR A 295 11.94 24.34 -12.17
CA TYR A 295 10.95 25.31 -12.65
C TYR A 295 11.28 26.73 -12.18
N PHE A 296 11.59 26.91 -10.89
CA PHE A 296 11.79 28.25 -10.33
C PHE A 296 13.24 28.74 -10.39
N LYS A 297 14.21 27.86 -10.65
CA LYS A 297 15.66 28.16 -10.70
C LYS A 297 16.20 28.77 -9.40
N ASP A 298 15.55 28.49 -8.27
CA ASP A 298 15.98 28.91 -6.93
C ASP A 298 16.83 27.78 -6.32
N TYR A 299 18.10 27.77 -6.68
CA TYR A 299 19.00 26.68 -6.35
C TYR A 299 19.33 26.60 -4.87
N ASP A 300 19.37 27.72 -4.16
CA ASP A 300 19.63 27.74 -2.72
C ASP A 300 18.50 27.06 -1.96
N LYS A 301 17.24 27.35 -2.30
CA LYS A 301 16.09 26.67 -1.71
C LYS A 301 16.03 25.22 -2.13
N ALA A 302 16.38 24.86 -3.35
CA ALA A 302 16.44 23.48 -3.81
C ALA A 302 17.43 22.66 -2.97
N VAL A 303 18.65 23.16 -2.80
CA VAL A 303 19.70 22.49 -1.99
C VAL A 303 19.25 22.34 -0.54
N ASN A 304 18.65 23.38 0.06
CA ASN A 304 18.14 23.30 1.43
C ASN A 304 17.07 22.22 1.59
N ASP A 305 16.12 22.15 0.68
CA ASP A 305 15.07 21.15 0.71
C ASP A 305 15.63 19.73 0.49
N TYR A 306 16.61 19.56 -0.39
CA TYR A 306 17.28 18.27 -0.58
C TYR A 306 18.07 17.83 0.65
N LEU A 307 18.70 18.75 1.37
CA LEU A 307 19.38 18.43 2.63
C LEU A 307 18.38 17.93 3.67
N ILE A 308 17.26 18.65 3.87
CA ILE A 308 16.21 18.20 4.80
C ILE A 308 15.67 16.82 4.41
N ALA A 309 15.35 16.61 3.12
CA ALA A 309 14.85 15.33 2.65
C ALA A 309 15.88 14.19 2.84
N SER A 310 17.16 14.49 2.60
CA SER A 310 18.27 13.55 2.79
C SER A 310 18.42 13.11 4.25
N ASP A 311 18.28 14.05 5.20
CA ASP A 311 18.35 13.79 6.63
C ASP A 311 17.12 12.98 7.13
N LEU A 312 15.96 13.18 6.47
CA LEU A 312 14.75 12.38 6.69
C LEU A 312 14.80 10.99 6.03
N GLY A 313 15.83 10.68 5.24
CA GLY A 313 16.04 9.37 4.67
C GLY A 313 15.63 9.21 3.20
N ASP A 314 15.24 10.27 2.48
CA ASP A 314 14.89 10.19 1.06
C ASP A 314 16.12 9.78 0.21
N SER A 315 16.09 8.57 -0.34
CA SER A 315 17.23 8.03 -1.12
C SER A 315 17.46 8.75 -2.44
N TRP A 316 16.40 9.37 -3.01
CA TRP A 316 16.55 10.17 -4.22
C TRP A 316 17.26 11.50 -3.89
N ALA A 317 16.87 12.17 -2.81
CA ALA A 317 17.52 13.40 -2.35
C ALA A 317 18.98 13.15 -1.93
N GLN A 318 19.27 12.03 -1.26
CA GLN A 318 20.64 11.61 -0.95
C GLN A 318 21.46 11.44 -2.22
N ASN A 319 20.97 10.73 -3.22
CA ASN A 319 21.64 10.61 -4.51
C ASN A 319 21.83 11.99 -5.18
N ARG A 320 20.82 12.85 -5.15
CA ARG A 320 20.88 14.19 -5.73
C ARG A 320 21.96 15.04 -5.04
N MET A 321 22.01 15.05 -3.71
CA MET A 321 23.05 15.76 -2.94
C MET A 321 24.45 15.23 -3.23
N GLY A 322 24.60 13.88 -3.33
CA GLY A 322 25.86 13.26 -3.72
C GLY A 322 26.34 13.73 -5.09
N TRP A 323 25.42 13.80 -6.07
CA TRP A 323 25.74 14.31 -7.40
C TRP A 323 26.11 15.80 -7.39
N LEU A 324 25.35 16.63 -6.67
CA LEU A 324 25.61 18.07 -6.55
C LEU A 324 27.01 18.35 -5.96
N TYR A 325 27.38 17.67 -4.87
CA TYR A 325 28.72 17.80 -4.29
C TYR A 325 29.83 17.23 -5.18
N MET A 326 29.57 16.16 -5.93
CA MET A 326 30.55 15.59 -6.86
C MET A 326 30.87 16.52 -8.01
N THR A 327 29.87 17.19 -8.57
CA THR A 327 30.01 18.02 -9.76
C THR A 327 30.30 19.49 -9.43
N GLY A 328 30.05 19.94 -8.21
CA GLY A 328 30.10 21.35 -7.84
C GLY A 328 28.93 22.17 -8.39
N THR A 329 27.83 21.52 -8.81
CA THR A 329 26.66 22.18 -9.35
C THR A 329 25.82 22.73 -8.19
N HIS A 330 25.59 24.04 -8.17
CA HIS A 330 24.85 24.77 -7.13
C HIS A 330 25.44 24.72 -5.71
N VAL A 331 26.50 23.94 -5.50
CA VAL A 331 27.25 23.86 -4.24
C VAL A 331 28.74 23.76 -4.55
N LYS A 332 29.61 24.14 -3.59
CA LYS A 332 31.06 23.91 -3.75
C LYS A 332 31.34 22.41 -3.81
N THR A 333 32.19 21.99 -4.76
CA THR A 333 32.64 20.60 -4.89
C THR A 333 33.22 20.08 -3.57
N ASP A 334 32.73 18.93 -3.14
CA ASP A 334 33.18 18.22 -1.93
C ASP A 334 33.03 16.72 -2.14
N LEU A 335 34.11 16.06 -2.56
CA LEU A 335 34.07 14.62 -2.87
C LEU A 335 33.85 13.74 -1.64
N VAL A 336 34.14 14.24 -0.43
CA VAL A 336 33.90 13.50 0.82
C VAL A 336 32.39 13.51 1.12
N LYS A 337 31.74 14.67 1.04
CA LYS A 337 30.29 14.74 1.17
C LYS A 337 29.58 14.00 0.05
N ALA A 338 30.08 14.09 -1.19
CA ALA A 338 29.51 13.33 -2.30
C ALA A 338 29.47 11.83 -2.00
N GLU A 339 30.58 11.26 -1.53
CA GLU A 339 30.66 9.84 -1.16
C GLU A 339 29.70 9.48 -0.03
N LYS A 340 29.66 10.30 1.03
CA LYS A 340 28.73 10.09 2.17
C LYS A 340 27.30 9.94 1.69
N TYR A 341 26.80 10.91 0.92
CA TYR A 341 25.41 10.91 0.46
C TYR A 341 25.11 9.78 -0.53
N LEU A 342 26.05 9.46 -1.44
CA LEU A 342 25.89 8.34 -2.37
C LEU A 342 25.84 7.00 -1.63
N LEU A 343 26.68 6.79 -0.62
CA LEU A 343 26.66 5.57 0.20
C LEU A 343 25.33 5.44 0.97
N MET A 344 24.80 6.51 1.52
CA MET A 344 23.49 6.50 2.18
C MET A 344 22.37 6.04 1.21
N ALA A 345 22.38 6.54 -0.03
CA ALA A 345 21.42 6.13 -1.04
C ALA A 345 21.61 4.68 -1.51
N VAL A 346 22.87 4.23 -1.67
CA VAL A 346 23.23 2.86 -2.05
C VAL A 346 22.76 1.85 -0.99
N ALA A 347 22.88 2.19 0.29
CA ALA A 347 22.37 1.37 1.40
C ALA A 347 20.86 1.11 1.31
N GLN A 348 20.13 2.00 0.63
CA GLN A 348 18.70 1.85 0.31
C GLN A 348 18.42 1.23 -1.07
N ASN A 349 19.41 0.58 -1.67
CA ASN A 349 19.33 -0.05 -3.00
C ASN A 349 19.03 0.93 -4.16
N ASN A 350 19.40 2.21 -4.05
CA ASN A 350 19.29 3.18 -5.13
C ASN A 350 20.30 2.85 -6.23
N LYS A 351 19.82 2.40 -7.38
CA LYS A 351 20.66 1.98 -8.51
C LYS A 351 21.47 3.14 -9.10
N THR A 352 20.84 4.30 -9.28
CA THR A 352 21.51 5.51 -9.82
C THR A 352 22.60 6.01 -8.88
N ALA A 353 22.41 5.89 -7.56
CA ALA A 353 23.44 6.25 -6.61
C ALA A 353 24.65 5.31 -6.71
N ARG A 354 24.46 4.04 -7.02
CA ARG A 354 25.57 3.08 -7.24
C ARG A 354 26.38 3.47 -8.47
N GLU A 355 25.70 3.81 -9.57
CA GLU A 355 26.36 4.29 -10.80
C GLU A 355 27.14 5.60 -10.53
N ASN A 356 26.55 6.54 -9.81
CA ASN A 356 27.20 7.78 -9.43
C ASN A 356 28.41 7.56 -8.49
N LEU A 357 28.34 6.59 -7.59
CA LEU A 357 29.45 6.21 -6.71
C LEU A 357 30.62 5.64 -7.50
N ASP A 358 30.37 4.84 -8.54
CA ASP A 358 31.40 4.31 -9.44
C ASP A 358 32.07 5.46 -10.21
N ILE A 359 31.31 6.45 -10.68
CA ILE A 359 31.84 7.65 -11.32
C ILE A 359 32.75 8.42 -10.34
N LEU A 360 32.30 8.64 -9.10
CA LEU A 360 33.07 9.32 -8.07
C LEU A 360 34.39 8.61 -7.76
N ASN A 361 34.35 7.28 -7.64
CA ASN A 361 35.56 6.47 -7.38
C ASN A 361 36.59 6.60 -8.52
N ASN A 362 36.14 6.65 -9.77
CA ASN A 362 36.99 6.88 -10.92
C ASN A 362 37.57 8.31 -10.96
N LEU A 363 36.82 9.31 -10.54
CA LEU A 363 37.30 10.70 -10.39
C LEU A 363 38.39 10.78 -9.33
N LYS A 364 38.22 10.16 -8.17
CA LYS A 364 39.18 10.14 -7.07
C LYS A 364 40.51 9.48 -7.50
N LYS A 365 40.48 8.38 -8.27
CA LYS A 365 41.68 7.71 -8.81
C LYS A 365 42.45 8.60 -9.76
N LYS A 366 41.78 9.47 -10.54
CA LYS A 366 42.43 10.39 -11.47
C LYS A 366 43.02 11.64 -10.81
N THR A 367 42.53 11.99 -9.63
CA THR A 367 42.93 13.17 -8.86
C THR A 367 43.90 12.83 -7.71
N SER A 368 44.12 11.53 -7.44
CA SER A 368 45.16 11.08 -6.51
C SER A 368 46.51 11.15 -7.23
N PRO A 369 47.54 11.78 -6.60
CA PRO A 369 48.87 11.94 -7.19
C PRO A 369 49.57 10.62 -7.45
#